data_815960f84cbdcb90bf101f65eab08f27
#
_entry.id   815960f84cbdcb90bf101f65eab08f27
#
_cell.length_a   1.000
_cell.length_b   1.000
_cell.length_c   1.000
_cell.angle_alpha   90.00
_cell.angle_beta   90.00
_cell.angle_gamma   90.00
#
_symmetry.space_group_name_H-M   'P 1'
#
loop_
_entity.id
_entity.type
_entity.pdbx_description
1 polymer ?
#
loop_
_entity_poly.entity_id
_entity_poly.type
_entity_poly.pdbx_seq_one_letter_code
_entity_poly.pdbx_strand_id
1 'polypeptide(L)'
;PYCYNISGESIIRQFAYGIRKIRSHFPDVEFVTYSVEEPCFTSSLPQILRLFGFKYASLKCPNTCWGGYTAPYGGELVNWTAPDGTSILTSPRYACEELQPNSVWQTTAWGNETPYIEACIRQDIAHPVGMCYQDAGWRYGPWIGSGDSIRNNSIYVTWREYFERISEGRTTDDYRFPQEDMHVSLMWGSQVLQRIAQQVRESENKLVMAEKAGVIANLANGYRYGQATLDEGWRTLMLAQHHDSWIVPYNGLNRQGTWAQH
;
A
#
# COMPACT_ATOMS: atom_id res chain seq x y z
N PRO A 1 4.16 -5.08 1.49
CA PRO A 1 5.11 -4.74 2.58
C PRO A 1 4.79 -3.38 3.18
N TYR A 2 5.14 -3.18 4.45
CA TYR A 2 5.05 -1.86 5.06
C TYR A 2 6.23 -0.99 4.60
N CYS A 3 5.93 0.15 3.99
CA CYS A 3 6.97 1.04 3.43
C CYS A 3 7.99 1.53 4.46
N TYR A 4 7.61 1.64 5.72
CA TYR A 4 8.52 2.08 6.79
C TYR A 4 9.50 0.99 7.26
N ASN A 5 9.28 -0.27 6.88
CA ASN A 5 10.14 -1.40 7.26
C ASN A 5 11.17 -1.80 6.19
N ILE A 6 11.06 -1.26 4.98
CA ILE A 6 11.91 -1.59 3.85
C ILE A 6 12.59 -0.34 3.27
N SER A 7 13.63 -0.53 2.47
CA SER A 7 14.33 0.58 1.84
C SER A 7 13.57 1.14 0.64
N GLY A 8 13.90 2.38 0.24
CA GLY A 8 13.42 2.97 -1.00
C GLY A 8 13.80 2.13 -2.23
N GLU A 9 14.99 1.51 -2.22
CA GLU A 9 15.40 0.57 -3.26
C GLU A 9 14.45 -0.62 -3.37
N SER A 10 14.09 -1.23 -2.23
CA SER A 10 13.11 -2.32 -2.22
C SER A 10 11.73 -1.89 -2.70
N ILE A 11 11.26 -0.70 -2.32
CA ILE A 11 9.98 -0.16 -2.81
C ILE A 11 10.00 -0.04 -4.33
N ILE A 12 11.06 0.54 -4.91
CA ILE A 12 11.21 0.67 -6.35
C ILE A 12 11.23 -0.71 -7.03
N ARG A 13 11.94 -1.67 -6.46
CA ARG A 13 12.02 -3.02 -7.01
C ARG A 13 10.70 -3.78 -6.90
N GLN A 14 9.94 -3.60 -5.83
CA GLN A 14 8.58 -4.17 -5.72
C GLN A 14 7.73 -3.75 -6.94
N PHE A 15 7.72 -2.46 -7.29
CA PHE A 15 7.01 -1.99 -8.48
C PHE A 15 7.63 -2.54 -9.77
N ALA A 16 8.95 -2.44 -9.94
CA ALA A 16 9.62 -2.86 -11.17
C ALA A 16 9.43 -4.36 -11.46
N TYR A 17 9.65 -5.21 -10.48
CA TYR A 17 9.52 -6.66 -10.64
C TYR A 17 8.05 -7.07 -10.73
N GLY A 18 7.16 -6.49 -9.92
CA GLY A 18 5.74 -6.77 -9.92
C GLY A 18 5.10 -6.41 -11.25
N ILE A 19 5.29 -5.20 -11.74
CA ILE A 19 4.77 -4.72 -13.03
C ILE A 19 5.29 -5.57 -14.17
N ARG A 20 6.61 -5.85 -14.20
CA ARG A 20 7.21 -6.72 -15.22
C ARG A 20 6.61 -8.12 -15.19
N LYS A 21 6.42 -8.70 -14.01
CA LYS A 21 5.83 -10.03 -13.86
C LYS A 21 4.37 -10.06 -14.35
N ILE A 22 3.56 -9.09 -13.98
CA ILE A 22 2.16 -9.03 -14.41
C ILE A 22 2.09 -8.83 -15.94
N ARG A 23 2.89 -7.93 -16.50
CA ARG A 23 2.94 -7.70 -17.95
C ARG A 23 3.44 -8.91 -18.75
N SER A 24 4.19 -9.81 -18.15
CA SER A 24 4.56 -11.07 -18.83
C SER A 24 3.38 -12.01 -19.05
N HIS A 25 2.28 -11.82 -18.33
CA HIS A 25 1.02 -12.57 -18.51
C HIS A 25 -0.07 -11.73 -19.16
N PHE A 26 -0.07 -10.42 -18.92
CA PHE A 26 -1.06 -9.47 -19.41
C PHE A 26 -0.33 -8.26 -20.03
N PRO A 27 0.16 -8.37 -21.29
CA PRO A 27 1.05 -7.36 -21.89
C PRO A 27 0.47 -5.94 -21.92
N ASP A 28 -0.84 -5.83 -22.14
CA ASP A 28 -1.54 -4.57 -22.36
C ASP A 28 -2.09 -3.95 -21.06
N VAL A 29 -1.76 -4.54 -19.89
CA VAL A 29 -2.27 -4.02 -18.62
C VAL A 29 -1.66 -2.66 -18.29
N GLU A 30 -2.52 -1.71 -17.93
CA GLU A 30 -2.12 -0.39 -17.43
C GLU A 30 -2.30 -0.31 -15.91
N PHE A 31 -1.27 0.14 -15.24
CA PHE A 31 -1.29 0.45 -13.81
C PHE A 31 -1.49 1.95 -13.64
N VAL A 32 -2.71 2.36 -13.34
CA VAL A 32 -3.04 3.79 -13.25
C VAL A 32 -3.36 4.25 -11.84
N THR A 33 -3.79 3.33 -10.96
CA THR A 33 -4.20 3.66 -9.60
C THR A 33 -3.44 2.81 -8.58
N TYR A 34 -2.93 3.47 -7.55
CA TYR A 34 -2.34 2.82 -6.38
C TYR A 34 -3.36 2.76 -5.26
N SER A 35 -3.63 1.57 -4.77
CA SER A 35 -4.47 1.32 -3.61
C SER A 35 -3.98 0.08 -2.89
N VAL A 36 -4.01 0.10 -1.57
CA VAL A 36 -3.53 -0.99 -0.74
C VAL A 36 -4.49 -1.24 0.41
N GLU A 37 -4.55 -2.47 0.85
CA GLU A 37 -5.34 -2.88 2.00
C GLU A 37 -4.74 -2.39 3.31
N GLU A 38 -3.47 -2.66 3.51
CA GLU A 38 -2.72 -2.22 4.68
C GLU A 38 -1.73 -1.13 4.30
N PRO A 39 -1.48 -0.17 5.20
CA PRO A 39 -0.73 1.01 4.85
C PRO A 39 0.67 0.67 4.33
N CYS A 40 0.87 0.98 3.09
CA CYS A 40 2.17 0.95 2.45
C CYS A 40 2.45 2.35 1.89
N PHE A 41 2.56 3.31 2.80
CA PHE A 41 2.71 4.72 2.49
C PHE A 41 4.05 5.26 2.99
N THR A 42 4.63 6.15 2.23
CA THR A 42 5.78 6.97 2.63
C THR A 42 5.68 8.31 1.92
N SER A 43 6.25 9.35 2.51
CA SER A 43 6.22 10.70 1.92
C SER A 43 6.75 10.77 0.49
N SER A 44 7.70 9.90 0.12
CA SER A 44 8.29 9.86 -1.23
C SER A 44 7.53 9.00 -2.23
N LEU A 45 6.45 8.34 -1.82
CA LEU A 45 5.74 7.40 -2.69
C LEU A 45 5.13 8.07 -3.95
N PRO A 46 4.60 9.31 -3.93
CA PRO A 46 4.11 9.96 -5.14
C PRO A 46 5.16 10.04 -6.25
N GLN A 47 6.41 10.35 -5.92
CA GLN A 47 7.52 10.35 -6.87
C GLN A 47 7.71 8.97 -7.53
N ILE A 48 7.73 7.92 -6.71
CA ILE A 48 7.90 6.54 -7.19
C ILE A 48 6.71 6.14 -8.07
N LEU A 49 5.49 6.40 -7.62
CA LEU A 49 4.28 6.07 -8.38
C LEU A 49 4.26 6.76 -9.74
N ARG A 50 4.58 8.05 -9.80
CA ARG A 50 4.64 8.81 -11.06
C ARG A 50 5.70 8.28 -12.02
N LEU A 51 6.87 7.84 -11.52
CA LEU A 51 7.90 7.20 -12.33
C LEU A 51 7.42 5.88 -12.98
N PHE A 52 6.53 5.16 -12.32
CA PHE A 52 5.92 3.94 -12.88
C PHE A 52 4.64 4.17 -13.67
N GLY A 53 4.24 5.43 -13.89
CA GLY A 53 3.10 5.79 -14.73
C GLY A 53 1.74 5.83 -14.01
N PHE A 54 1.71 5.70 -12.70
CA PHE A 54 0.47 5.88 -11.94
C PHE A 54 -0.03 7.32 -12.02
N LYS A 55 -1.33 7.48 -12.14
CA LYS A 55 -2.01 8.78 -12.23
C LYS A 55 -2.74 9.13 -10.95
N TYR A 56 -3.20 8.12 -10.22
CA TYR A 56 -4.08 8.22 -9.07
C TYR A 56 -3.59 7.38 -7.91
N ALA A 57 -3.97 7.79 -6.70
CA ALA A 57 -3.72 7.00 -5.50
C ALA A 57 -4.91 7.05 -4.53
N SER A 58 -4.97 6.09 -3.62
CA SER A 58 -5.88 6.10 -2.50
C SER A 58 -5.10 5.94 -1.20
N LEU A 59 -5.34 6.85 -0.26
CA LEU A 59 -4.85 6.76 1.11
C LEU A 59 -5.87 6.11 2.05
N LYS A 60 -6.98 5.66 1.51
CA LYS A 60 -7.97 4.91 2.27
C LYS A 60 -7.48 3.50 2.53
N CYS A 61 -7.49 3.11 3.78
CA CYS A 61 -7.09 1.79 4.23
C CYS A 61 -8.12 1.30 5.24
N PRO A 62 -8.80 0.17 5.00
CA PRO A 62 -9.80 -0.35 5.92
C PRO A 62 -9.17 -0.96 7.18
N ASN A 63 -7.98 -1.52 7.08
CA ASN A 63 -7.30 -2.24 8.16
C ASN A 63 -6.43 -1.31 9.01
N THR A 64 -7.06 -0.34 9.66
CA THR A 64 -6.34 0.69 10.41
C THR A 64 -5.57 0.18 11.62
N CYS A 65 -5.98 -0.94 12.23
CA CYS A 65 -5.30 -1.48 13.40
C CYS A 65 -4.00 -2.23 13.06
N TRP A 66 -3.90 -2.80 11.89
CA TRP A 66 -2.77 -3.67 11.53
C TRP A 66 -1.55 -2.93 11.03
N GLY A 67 -1.76 -1.91 10.26
CA GLY A 67 -0.66 -1.21 9.63
C GLY A 67 -0.69 0.30 9.79
N GLY A 68 -1.73 0.82 10.44
CA GLY A 68 -1.90 2.26 10.62
C GLY A 68 -2.68 2.92 9.49
N TYR A 69 -2.71 4.24 9.52
CA TYR A 69 -3.44 5.07 8.58
C TYR A 69 -2.84 6.48 8.54
N THR A 70 -3.07 7.18 7.45
CA THR A 70 -2.68 8.58 7.32
C THR A 70 -3.60 9.50 8.12
N ALA A 71 -3.12 10.68 8.48
CA ALA A 71 -3.96 11.71 9.05
C ALA A 71 -5.16 12.00 8.11
N PRO A 72 -6.36 12.21 8.67
CA PRO A 72 -7.54 12.49 7.86
C PRO A 72 -7.47 13.88 7.24
N TYR A 73 -8.21 14.06 6.15
CA TYR A 73 -8.34 15.33 5.45
C TYR A 73 -9.80 15.64 5.16
N GLY A 74 -10.17 16.91 5.19
CA GLY A 74 -11.56 17.36 5.06
C GLY A 74 -12.13 17.38 3.64
N GLY A 75 -11.30 17.25 2.61
CA GLY A 75 -11.71 17.34 1.20
C GLY A 75 -11.95 15.99 0.54
N GLU A 76 -12.60 16.02 -0.63
CA GLU A 76 -12.87 14.82 -1.42
C GLU A 76 -11.62 14.23 -2.07
N LEU A 77 -10.82 15.09 -2.70
CA LEU A 77 -9.56 14.74 -3.34
C LEU A 77 -8.48 15.71 -2.92
N VAL A 78 -7.23 15.24 -3.00
CA VAL A 78 -6.03 16.03 -2.72
C VAL A 78 -4.96 15.77 -3.77
N ASN A 79 -4.03 16.70 -3.93
CA ASN A 79 -2.75 16.44 -4.55
C ASN A 79 -1.77 15.97 -3.50
N TRP A 80 -1.58 14.65 -3.40
CA TRP A 80 -0.56 14.09 -2.51
C TRP A 80 0.81 14.36 -3.09
N THR A 81 1.59 15.18 -2.39
CA THR A 81 2.84 15.75 -2.89
C THR A 81 4.04 15.24 -2.11
N ALA A 82 4.99 14.69 -2.83
CA ALA A 82 6.27 14.22 -2.28
C ALA A 82 7.21 15.39 -1.95
N PRO A 83 8.30 15.14 -1.18
CA PRO A 83 9.30 16.17 -0.84
C PRO A 83 9.95 16.86 -2.05
N ASP A 84 10.07 16.15 -3.17
CA ASP A 84 10.63 16.71 -4.42
C ASP A 84 9.63 17.58 -5.23
N GLY A 85 8.40 17.73 -4.74
CA GLY A 85 7.33 18.46 -5.41
C GLY A 85 6.49 17.65 -6.38
N THR A 86 6.84 16.40 -6.64
CA THR A 86 6.01 15.50 -7.46
C THR A 86 4.68 15.23 -6.76
N SER A 87 3.57 15.38 -7.48
CA SER A 87 2.24 15.15 -6.94
C SER A 87 1.45 14.13 -7.73
N ILE A 88 0.50 13.48 -7.05
CA ILE A 88 -0.43 12.52 -7.60
C ILE A 88 -1.83 12.78 -7.03
N LEU A 89 -2.84 12.78 -7.91
CA LEU A 89 -4.23 12.97 -7.49
C LEU A 89 -4.68 11.79 -6.62
N THR A 90 -5.24 12.07 -5.46
CA THR A 90 -5.42 11.07 -4.42
C THR A 90 -6.74 11.24 -3.69
N SER A 91 -7.41 10.14 -3.41
CA SER A 91 -8.51 10.09 -2.43
C SER A 91 -7.91 9.97 -1.03
N PRO A 92 -8.06 10.98 -0.15
CA PRO A 92 -7.55 10.93 1.20
C PRO A 92 -8.45 10.06 2.08
N ARG A 93 -8.00 9.77 3.30
CA ARG A 93 -8.90 9.38 4.38
C ARG A 93 -9.69 10.61 4.78
N TYR A 94 -11.02 10.51 4.81
CA TYR A 94 -11.85 11.67 5.15
C TYR A 94 -11.83 11.95 6.65
N ALA A 95 -11.93 13.22 7.02
CA ALA A 95 -11.98 13.61 8.42
C ALA A 95 -13.24 13.09 9.14
N CYS A 96 -14.31 12.81 8.41
CA CYS A 96 -15.52 12.22 8.95
C CYS A 96 -15.51 10.68 9.06
N GLU A 97 -14.41 10.02 8.66
CA GLU A 97 -14.28 8.58 8.85
C GLU A 97 -13.89 8.26 10.30
N GLU A 98 -14.75 7.57 10.99
CA GLU A 98 -14.52 7.12 12.35
C GLU A 98 -14.33 5.61 12.41
N LEU A 99 -13.67 5.11 13.43
CA LEU A 99 -13.60 3.68 13.68
C LEU A 99 -14.99 3.15 14.04
N GLN A 100 -15.31 1.96 13.56
CA GLN A 100 -16.54 1.28 13.95
C GLN A 100 -16.59 1.09 15.48
N PRO A 101 -17.75 1.28 16.12
CA PRO A 101 -17.88 1.03 17.55
C PRO A 101 -17.36 -0.37 17.92
N ASN A 102 -16.54 -0.43 18.94
CA ASN A 102 -15.91 -1.67 19.41
C ASN A 102 -15.00 -2.39 18.37
N SER A 103 -14.60 -1.70 17.33
CA SER A 103 -13.65 -2.18 16.33
C SER A 103 -12.42 -1.28 16.29
N VAL A 104 -11.27 -1.88 16.06
CA VAL A 104 -10.00 -1.17 15.93
C VAL A 104 -9.46 -1.12 14.50
N TRP A 105 -10.15 -1.71 13.56
CA TRP A 105 -9.64 -1.96 12.21
C TRP A 105 -10.63 -1.68 11.07
N GLN A 106 -11.83 -1.25 11.38
CA GLN A 106 -12.82 -0.83 10.39
C GLN A 106 -13.27 0.61 10.65
N THR A 107 -13.58 1.33 9.60
CA THR A 107 -14.10 2.69 9.70
C THR A 107 -15.58 2.72 9.39
N THR A 108 -16.24 3.82 9.73
CA THR A 108 -17.65 4.07 9.37
C THR A 108 -17.87 4.09 7.85
N ALA A 109 -16.82 4.30 7.06
CA ALA A 109 -16.87 4.21 5.61
C ALA A 109 -17.13 2.79 5.07
N TRP A 110 -17.04 1.78 5.92
CA TRP A 110 -17.11 0.38 5.52
C TRP A 110 -18.40 0.00 4.79
N GLY A 111 -19.52 0.44 5.21
CA GLY A 111 -20.81 0.03 4.64
C GLY A 111 -21.54 1.13 3.87
N ASN A 112 -20.99 2.29 3.67
CA ASN A 112 -21.71 3.46 3.14
C ASN A 112 -23.02 3.72 3.88
N GLU A 113 -22.98 3.62 5.20
CA GLU A 113 -24.14 3.86 6.02
C GLU A 113 -24.61 5.32 5.96
N THR A 114 -25.91 5.55 6.16
CA THR A 114 -26.51 6.89 6.10
C THR A 114 -25.77 7.92 6.94
N PRO A 115 -25.40 7.66 8.21
CA PRO A 115 -24.67 8.65 9.01
C PRO A 115 -23.31 9.03 8.41
N TYR A 116 -22.62 8.08 7.78
CA TYR A 116 -21.36 8.36 7.07
C TYR A 116 -21.59 9.25 5.85
N ILE A 117 -22.58 8.93 5.03
CA ILE A 117 -22.92 9.72 3.84
C ILE A 117 -23.30 11.15 4.24
N GLU A 118 -24.15 11.32 5.25
CA GLU A 118 -24.52 12.63 5.78
C GLU A 118 -23.32 13.42 6.32
N ALA A 119 -22.39 12.75 6.98
CA ALA A 119 -21.16 13.38 7.46
C ALA A 119 -20.26 13.84 6.30
N CYS A 120 -20.16 13.05 5.23
CA CYS A 120 -19.46 13.42 4.01
C CYS A 120 -20.10 14.66 3.35
N ILE A 121 -21.42 14.69 3.22
CA ILE A 121 -22.16 15.84 2.65
C ILE A 121 -21.90 17.11 3.47
N ARG A 122 -21.90 17.02 4.82
CA ARG A 122 -21.58 18.18 5.68
C ARG A 122 -20.15 18.69 5.52
N GLN A 123 -19.25 17.90 4.94
CA GLN A 123 -17.87 18.26 4.64
C GLN A 123 -17.64 18.53 3.13
N ASP A 124 -18.71 18.83 2.39
CA ASP A 124 -18.66 19.13 0.95
C ASP A 124 -18.01 18.02 0.09
N ILE A 125 -18.14 16.76 0.55
CA ILE A 125 -17.72 15.60 -0.21
C ILE A 125 -18.89 15.16 -1.08
N ALA A 126 -18.85 15.49 -2.36
CA ALA A 126 -19.96 15.25 -3.29
C ALA A 126 -20.08 13.77 -3.70
N HIS A 127 -18.95 13.06 -3.77
CA HIS A 127 -18.90 11.67 -4.20
C HIS A 127 -18.19 10.80 -3.14
N PRO A 128 -18.87 10.54 -2.00
CA PRO A 128 -18.27 9.78 -0.90
C PRO A 128 -17.85 8.38 -1.34
N VAL A 129 -16.65 7.98 -0.98
CA VAL A 129 -16.15 6.62 -1.19
C VAL A 129 -16.29 5.83 0.10
N GLY A 130 -17.14 4.81 0.07
CA GLY A 130 -17.18 3.76 1.09
C GLY A 130 -16.14 2.68 0.81
N MET A 131 -15.70 2.00 1.84
CA MET A 131 -14.76 0.91 1.73
C MET A 131 -15.48 -0.43 1.63
N CYS A 132 -15.49 -0.99 0.42
CA CYS A 132 -15.97 -2.36 0.18
C CYS A 132 -14.82 -3.35 0.07
N TYR A 133 -13.68 -2.97 0.54
CA TYR A 133 -12.46 -3.72 0.47
C TYR A 133 -12.28 -4.54 1.73
N GLN A 134 -11.90 -5.79 1.60
CA GLN A 134 -11.86 -6.69 2.72
C GLN A 134 -10.82 -7.77 2.55
N ASP A 135 -10.26 -8.16 3.67
CA ASP A 135 -9.41 -9.32 3.77
C ASP A 135 -10.16 -10.61 3.41
N ALA A 136 -9.48 -11.52 2.75
CA ALA A 136 -10.05 -12.72 2.20
C ALA A 136 -10.75 -13.60 3.25
N GLY A 137 -11.92 -14.10 2.92
CA GLY A 137 -12.62 -15.13 3.69
C GLY A 137 -13.59 -14.66 4.76
N TRP A 138 -13.84 -13.38 4.89
CA TRP A 138 -14.83 -12.88 5.86
C TRP A 138 -16.27 -13.09 5.37
N ARG A 139 -17.00 -13.91 6.08
CA ARG A 139 -18.31 -14.39 5.66
C ARG A 139 -19.38 -13.31 5.55
N TYR A 140 -19.29 -12.25 6.32
CA TYR A 140 -20.31 -11.22 6.43
C TYR A 140 -19.84 -9.83 6.00
N GLY A 141 -18.78 -9.76 5.21
CA GLY A 141 -18.30 -8.49 4.72
C GLY A 141 -19.16 -7.89 3.60
N PRO A 142 -19.05 -6.59 3.38
CA PRO A 142 -19.85 -5.85 2.40
C PRO A 142 -19.28 -5.98 0.97
N TRP A 143 -18.95 -7.17 0.53
CA TRP A 143 -18.46 -7.39 -0.83
C TRP A 143 -19.55 -7.60 -1.85
N ILE A 144 -19.16 -7.54 -3.11
CA ILE A 144 -20.05 -7.79 -4.24
C ILE A 144 -20.73 -9.16 -4.06
N GLY A 145 -22.07 -9.13 -3.98
CA GLY A 145 -22.88 -10.35 -3.84
C GLY A 145 -23.38 -10.62 -2.43
N SER A 146 -22.87 -9.98 -1.40
CA SER A 146 -23.34 -10.15 -0.04
C SER A 146 -24.06 -8.90 0.48
N GLY A 147 -25.29 -9.03 0.90
CA GLY A 147 -26.05 -7.98 1.56
C GLY A 147 -26.71 -6.95 0.65
N ASP A 148 -28.01 -7.11 0.44
CA ASP A 148 -28.81 -6.21 -0.41
C ASP A 148 -28.94 -4.78 0.14
N SER A 149 -28.85 -4.61 1.45
CA SER A 149 -28.96 -3.29 2.10
C SER A 149 -27.82 -2.34 1.76
N ILE A 150 -26.63 -2.86 1.49
CA ILE A 150 -25.44 -2.05 1.15
C ILE A 150 -25.53 -1.56 -0.29
N ARG A 151 -26.20 -2.29 -1.17
CA ARG A 151 -26.31 -1.96 -2.59
C ARG A 151 -27.30 -0.84 -2.90
N ASN A 152 -28.25 -0.61 -2.03
CA ASN A 152 -29.32 0.36 -2.29
C ASN A 152 -28.83 1.80 -2.33
N ASN A 153 -27.69 2.11 -1.68
CA ASN A 153 -27.17 3.47 -1.54
C ASN A 153 -25.82 3.69 -2.21
N SER A 154 -25.29 2.69 -2.91
CA SER A 154 -23.96 2.79 -3.50
C SER A 154 -23.83 2.03 -4.80
N ILE A 155 -22.89 2.47 -5.63
CA ILE A 155 -22.44 1.77 -6.82
C ILE A 155 -21.03 1.23 -6.60
N TYR A 156 -20.75 0.06 -7.14
CA TYR A 156 -19.41 -0.52 -7.12
C TYR A 156 -18.69 -0.13 -8.40
N VAL A 157 -17.54 0.50 -8.23
CA VAL A 157 -16.70 0.95 -9.33
C VAL A 157 -15.24 0.66 -9.05
N THR A 158 -14.42 0.65 -10.07
CA THR A 158 -12.97 0.63 -9.91
C THR A 158 -12.47 2.00 -9.49
N TRP A 159 -11.30 2.06 -8.84
CA TRP A 159 -10.66 3.34 -8.53
C TRP A 159 -10.40 4.19 -9.79
N ARG A 160 -10.03 3.54 -10.92
CA ARG A 160 -9.88 4.25 -12.20
C ARG A 160 -11.18 4.95 -12.59
N GLU A 161 -12.28 4.23 -12.56
CA GLU A 161 -13.60 4.78 -12.93
C GLU A 161 -14.02 5.89 -11.97
N TYR A 162 -13.76 5.73 -10.69
CA TYR A 162 -14.01 6.79 -9.71
C TYR A 162 -13.30 8.09 -10.07
N PHE A 163 -11.97 8.04 -10.29
CA PHE A 163 -11.18 9.21 -10.61
C PHE A 163 -11.48 9.83 -11.98
N GLU A 164 -11.76 9.01 -12.98
CA GLU A 164 -11.91 9.49 -14.36
C GLU A 164 -13.35 9.92 -14.72
N ARG A 165 -14.36 9.43 -13.99
CA ARG A 165 -15.75 9.59 -14.38
C ARG A 165 -16.67 10.11 -13.27
N ILE A 166 -16.38 9.84 -12.00
CA ILE A 166 -17.28 10.16 -10.89
C ILE A 166 -16.83 11.42 -10.17
N SER A 167 -15.60 11.43 -9.68
CA SER A 167 -15.06 12.56 -8.89
C SER A 167 -14.66 13.79 -9.73
N GLU A 168 -14.77 13.70 -11.05
CA GLU A 168 -14.27 14.70 -11.99
C GLU A 168 -12.77 15.03 -11.89
N GLY A 169 -12.05 14.37 -11.01
CA GLY A 169 -10.59 14.46 -10.89
C GLY A 169 -10.04 15.85 -10.56
N ARG A 170 -10.78 16.71 -9.88
CA ARG A 170 -10.39 18.09 -9.59
C ARG A 170 -10.06 18.29 -8.12
N THR A 171 -8.89 18.86 -7.88
CA THR A 171 -8.52 19.47 -6.59
C THR A 171 -7.42 20.49 -6.78
N THR A 172 -7.38 21.47 -5.89
CA THR A 172 -6.26 22.41 -5.76
C THR A 172 -5.50 22.22 -4.45
N ASP A 173 -5.99 21.36 -3.58
CA ASP A 173 -5.43 21.17 -2.26
C ASP A 173 -4.16 20.33 -2.31
N ASP A 174 -3.12 20.80 -1.65
CA ASP A 174 -1.84 20.13 -1.52
C ASP A 174 -1.79 19.40 -0.18
N TYR A 175 -1.54 18.09 -0.24
CA TYR A 175 -1.47 17.23 0.94
C TYR A 175 -0.09 16.62 1.05
N ARG A 176 0.60 16.94 2.14
CA ARG A 176 1.93 16.43 2.46
C ARG A 176 1.91 15.78 3.81
N PHE A 177 2.59 14.67 3.94
CA PHE A 177 2.84 14.09 5.26
C PHE A 177 4.25 13.51 5.34
N PRO A 178 4.98 13.70 6.43
CA PRO A 178 6.16 12.94 6.73
C PRO A 178 5.78 11.54 7.26
N GLN A 179 6.77 10.68 7.40
CA GLN A 179 6.55 9.32 7.92
C GLN A 179 5.96 9.33 9.34
N GLU A 180 6.27 10.36 10.11
CA GLU A 180 5.79 10.55 11.49
C GLU A 180 4.28 10.81 11.58
N ASP A 181 3.67 11.31 10.51
CA ASP A 181 2.23 11.55 10.44
C ASP A 181 1.41 10.29 10.14
N MET A 182 2.08 9.16 9.90
CA MET A 182 1.40 7.90 9.78
C MET A 182 1.00 7.38 11.16
N HIS A 183 -0.31 7.26 11.39
CA HIS A 183 -0.84 6.71 12.62
C HIS A 183 -0.74 5.20 12.60
N VAL A 184 0.18 4.65 13.36
CA VAL A 184 0.39 3.20 13.43
C VAL A 184 -0.22 2.67 14.72
N SER A 185 -1.12 1.70 14.59
CA SER A 185 -1.78 1.07 15.74
C SER A 185 -1.09 -0.22 16.16
N LEU A 186 -0.61 -1.03 15.21
CA LEU A 186 0.12 -2.26 15.47
C LEU A 186 1.32 -2.37 14.53
N MET A 187 2.50 -2.32 15.10
CA MET A 187 3.76 -2.30 14.35
C MET A 187 4.35 -3.71 14.24
N TRP A 188 3.84 -4.50 13.31
CA TRP A 188 4.26 -5.88 13.13
C TRP A 188 5.77 -6.01 12.98
N GLY A 189 6.36 -5.43 11.95
CA GLY A 189 7.76 -5.63 11.65
C GLY A 189 8.74 -5.01 12.65
N SER A 190 8.42 -3.86 13.22
CA SER A 190 9.35 -3.10 14.04
C SER A 190 9.24 -3.38 15.54
N GLN A 191 8.05 -3.73 16.02
CA GLN A 191 7.84 -3.97 17.44
C GLN A 191 7.68 -5.45 17.77
N VAL A 192 6.96 -6.20 16.94
CA VAL A 192 6.64 -7.61 17.22
C VAL A 192 7.68 -8.56 16.63
N LEU A 193 8.14 -8.30 15.41
CA LEU A 193 9.03 -9.18 14.66
C LEU A 193 10.36 -8.50 14.30
N GLN A 194 10.96 -7.81 15.25
CA GLN A 194 12.20 -7.03 15.08
C GLN A 194 13.33 -7.84 14.44
N ARG A 195 13.47 -9.12 14.81
CA ARG A 195 14.53 -9.98 14.28
C ARG A 195 14.37 -10.18 12.76
N ILE A 196 13.15 -10.40 12.28
CA ILE A 196 12.88 -10.54 10.85
C ILE A 196 13.13 -9.22 10.14
N ALA A 197 12.67 -8.10 10.71
CA ALA A 197 12.91 -6.78 10.14
C ALA A 197 14.41 -6.48 10.01
N GLN A 198 15.21 -6.83 11.03
CA GLN A 198 16.68 -6.69 10.97
C GLN A 198 17.31 -7.56 9.88
N GLN A 199 16.89 -8.83 9.78
CA GLN A 199 17.40 -9.75 8.74
C GLN A 199 17.03 -9.30 7.33
N VAL A 200 15.83 -8.79 7.14
CA VAL A 200 15.37 -8.21 5.86
C VAL A 200 16.25 -7.00 5.50
N ARG A 201 16.47 -6.06 6.43
CA ARG A 201 17.35 -4.90 6.19
C ARG A 201 18.79 -5.30 5.91
N GLU A 202 19.31 -6.29 6.62
CA GLU A 202 20.66 -6.81 6.36
C GLU A 202 20.76 -7.43 4.97
N SER A 203 19.75 -8.19 4.56
CA SER A 203 19.69 -8.81 3.23
C SER A 203 19.58 -7.77 2.11
N GLU A 204 18.79 -6.71 2.28
CA GLU A 204 18.78 -5.57 1.37
C GLU A 204 20.15 -4.98 1.15
N ASN A 205 20.85 -4.67 2.26
CA ASN A 205 22.17 -4.08 2.21
C ASN A 205 23.18 -5.01 1.52
N LYS A 206 23.14 -6.30 1.81
CA LYS A 206 24.02 -7.31 1.17
C LYS A 206 23.80 -7.39 -0.33
N LEU A 207 22.55 -7.40 -0.79
CA LEU A 207 22.23 -7.43 -2.22
C LEU A 207 22.72 -6.17 -2.93
N VAL A 208 22.46 -4.99 -2.38
CA VAL A 208 22.94 -3.72 -2.94
C VAL A 208 24.47 -3.69 -2.98
N MET A 209 25.15 -4.16 -1.93
CA MET A 209 26.61 -4.25 -1.89
C MET A 209 27.15 -5.24 -2.92
N ALA A 210 26.53 -6.40 -3.08
CA ALA A 210 26.93 -7.41 -4.06
C ALA A 210 26.79 -6.88 -5.48
N GLU A 211 25.71 -6.18 -5.82
CA GLU A 211 25.55 -5.54 -7.13
C GLU A 211 26.63 -4.49 -7.38
N LYS A 212 26.85 -3.59 -6.43
CA LYS A 212 27.91 -2.57 -6.55
C LYS A 212 29.30 -3.18 -6.71
N ALA A 213 29.64 -4.17 -5.88
CA ALA A 213 30.93 -4.87 -5.97
C ALA A 213 31.08 -5.61 -7.31
N GLY A 214 30.01 -6.25 -7.79
CA GLY A 214 29.99 -6.90 -9.11
C GLY A 214 30.25 -5.92 -10.25
N VAL A 215 29.59 -4.76 -10.23
CA VAL A 215 29.84 -3.71 -11.24
C VAL A 215 31.27 -3.19 -11.19
N ILE A 216 31.79 -2.89 -9.99
CA ILE A 216 33.19 -2.43 -9.83
C ILE A 216 34.18 -3.49 -10.34
N ALA A 217 34.00 -4.75 -9.97
CA ALA A 217 34.86 -5.84 -10.44
C ALA A 217 34.78 -6.03 -11.96
N ASN A 218 33.60 -5.89 -12.54
CA ASN A 218 33.44 -5.93 -13.99
C ASN A 218 34.22 -4.81 -14.68
N LEU A 219 34.09 -3.57 -14.20
CA LEU A 219 34.80 -2.43 -14.75
C LEU A 219 36.31 -2.53 -14.57
N ALA A 220 36.77 -3.10 -13.45
CA ALA A 220 38.20 -3.18 -13.14
C ALA A 220 38.93 -4.31 -13.89
N ASN A 221 38.31 -5.46 -14.09
CA ASN A 221 38.97 -6.64 -14.63
C ASN A 221 38.11 -7.54 -15.52
N GLY A 222 36.91 -7.07 -15.92
CA GLY A 222 35.99 -7.84 -16.77
C GLY A 222 35.28 -8.99 -16.04
N TYR A 223 35.27 -9.01 -14.70
CA TYR A 223 34.58 -10.03 -13.95
C TYR A 223 33.08 -10.09 -14.29
N ARG A 224 32.61 -11.28 -14.64
CA ARG A 224 31.20 -11.51 -14.91
C ARG A 224 30.50 -11.96 -13.63
N TYR A 225 29.72 -11.07 -13.04
CA TYR A 225 28.89 -11.41 -11.87
C TYR A 225 27.57 -12.09 -12.30
N GLY A 226 27.07 -12.94 -11.42
CA GLY A 226 25.86 -13.73 -11.69
C GLY A 226 24.57 -12.89 -11.58
N GLN A 227 24.18 -12.21 -12.64
CA GLN A 227 22.96 -11.41 -12.69
C GLN A 227 21.73 -12.22 -12.27
N ALA A 228 21.61 -13.47 -12.77
CA ALA A 228 20.47 -14.34 -12.44
C ALA A 228 20.40 -14.66 -10.94
N THR A 229 21.54 -14.84 -10.28
CA THR A 229 21.62 -15.09 -8.83
C THR A 229 21.20 -13.86 -8.05
N LEU A 230 21.61 -12.67 -8.47
CA LEU A 230 21.18 -11.42 -7.85
C LEU A 230 19.67 -11.18 -8.05
N ASP A 231 19.15 -11.43 -9.24
CA ASP A 231 17.71 -11.35 -9.51
C ASP A 231 16.90 -12.30 -8.64
N GLU A 232 17.38 -13.52 -8.44
CA GLU A 232 16.74 -14.49 -7.56
C GLU A 232 16.79 -14.04 -6.09
N GLY A 233 17.94 -13.54 -5.64
CA GLY A 233 18.10 -12.97 -4.31
C GLY A 233 17.10 -11.84 -4.05
N TRP A 234 16.95 -10.93 -5.01
CA TRP A 234 15.95 -9.85 -4.91
C TRP A 234 14.52 -10.37 -4.89
N ARG A 235 14.16 -11.35 -5.74
CA ARG A 235 12.82 -11.94 -5.72
C ARG A 235 12.49 -12.58 -4.38
N THR A 236 13.40 -13.36 -3.85
CA THR A 236 13.25 -14.02 -2.55
C THR A 236 13.10 -12.99 -1.43
N LEU A 237 13.95 -11.96 -1.43
CA LEU A 237 13.85 -10.88 -0.45
C LEU A 237 12.52 -10.14 -0.54
N MET A 238 12.06 -9.78 -1.75
CA MET A 238 10.78 -9.10 -1.93
C MET A 238 9.58 -9.91 -1.45
N LEU A 239 9.61 -11.23 -1.61
CA LEU A 239 8.61 -12.13 -1.02
C LEU A 239 8.72 -12.16 0.51
N ALA A 240 9.93 -12.20 1.06
CA ALA A 240 10.16 -12.15 2.50
C ALA A 240 9.76 -10.80 3.12
N GLN A 241 9.64 -9.73 2.35
CA GLN A 241 9.18 -8.42 2.79
C GLN A 241 7.65 -8.33 2.90
N HIS A 242 6.91 -9.32 2.44
CA HIS A 242 5.45 -9.34 2.58
C HIS A 242 5.09 -9.48 4.06
N HIS A 243 4.20 -8.61 4.54
CA HIS A 243 3.86 -8.56 5.97
C HIS A 243 3.27 -9.88 6.48
N ASP A 244 2.49 -10.60 5.69
CA ASP A 244 1.97 -11.91 6.06
C ASP A 244 3.05 -12.98 6.18
N SER A 245 4.14 -12.88 5.43
CA SER A 245 5.30 -13.75 5.61
C SER A 245 5.97 -13.55 6.98
N TRP A 246 5.71 -12.42 7.62
CA TRP A 246 6.23 -12.11 8.95
C TRP A 246 5.29 -12.57 10.07
N ILE A 247 3.99 -12.50 9.87
CA ILE A 247 2.99 -12.68 10.92
C ILE A 247 2.20 -13.99 10.83
N VAL A 248 1.72 -14.34 9.66
CA VAL A 248 0.83 -15.50 9.50
C VAL A 248 1.53 -16.84 9.78
N PRO A 249 2.72 -17.12 9.27
CA PRO A 249 3.40 -18.40 9.48
C PRO A 249 3.97 -18.59 10.88
N TYR A 250 3.93 -17.59 11.76
CA TYR A 250 4.47 -17.73 13.11
C TYR A 250 3.71 -18.77 13.96
N ASN A 251 2.49 -19.04 13.61
CA ASN A 251 1.71 -20.11 14.23
C ASN A 251 2.33 -21.51 14.05
N GLY A 252 3.49 -21.51 13.43
CA GLY A 252 4.53 -22.52 13.45
C GLY A 252 4.00 -23.91 13.50
N LEU A 253 3.60 -24.40 12.38
CA LEU A 253 3.27 -25.79 12.23
C LEU A 253 4.36 -26.71 12.83
N ASN A 254 5.59 -26.23 13.01
CA ASN A 254 6.70 -27.02 13.53
C ASN A 254 7.68 -26.28 14.46
N ARG A 255 7.37 -25.08 14.95
CA ARG A 255 8.29 -24.26 15.78
C ARG A 255 9.63 -23.93 15.10
N GLN A 256 9.69 -23.97 13.79
CA GLN A 256 10.92 -23.81 13.00
C GLN A 256 11.13 -22.40 12.44
N GLY A 257 10.37 -21.44 12.91
CA GLY A 257 10.39 -20.09 12.41
C GLY A 257 9.40 -19.81 11.27
N THR A 258 9.39 -18.59 10.77
CA THR A 258 8.54 -18.18 9.65
C THR A 258 9.22 -18.48 8.33
N TRP A 259 8.43 -18.52 7.25
CA TRP A 259 8.96 -18.62 5.90
C TRP A 259 9.98 -17.50 5.59
N ALA A 260 9.74 -16.30 6.11
CA ALA A 260 10.63 -15.16 5.91
C ALA A 260 12.00 -15.31 6.61
N GLN A 261 12.12 -16.22 7.57
CA GLN A 261 13.38 -16.48 8.27
C GLN A 261 14.27 -17.48 7.51
N HIS A 262 13.69 -18.30 6.67
CA HIS A 262 14.39 -19.24 5.80
C HIS A 262 14.80 -18.60 4.49
#